data_c3504babe67bcfdeb51774963d62747a
#
_entry.id   c3504babe67bcfdeb51774963d62747a
#
_cell.length_a   1.000
_cell.length_b   1.000
_cell.length_c   1.000
_cell.angle_alpha   90.00
_cell.angle_beta   90.00
_cell.angle_gamma   90.00
#
_symmetry.space_group_name_H-M   'P 1'
#
loop_
_entity.id
_entity.type
_entity.pdbx_description
1 polymer ?
#
loop_
_entity_poly.entity_id
_entity_poly.type
_entity_poly.pdbx_seq_one_letter_code
_entity_poly.pdbx_strand_id
1 'polypeptide(L)'
;MFRPLALALALAASTACSLPAHARDIVTLGVVDRDSGQTLPEYPFRGQHWGAGAPGHRRAGRVTNTRRERVLVVLSVDGVNAVSGQTAAPSQAGYVLGPWESAEIAGWRKSLDDIAQFVFTDLPDSYAARTGRPANVGVVGIAVFREYQPPRPQYAPPLAAQEQARDSMAKSMPAPAPPAAANRAMAEADAMPQQLGTGHGQREWAPVGQTSFQRMSTRPQQVSQVRYDDVNALVAMGVMPPPYAPYARTSPRAFPQGFVADPPRW
;
A
#
# COMPACT_ATOMS: atom_id res chain seq x y z
N MET A 1 -57.47 0.35 -51.09
CA MET A 1 -56.64 -0.61 -50.37
C MET A 1 -55.32 0.06 -49.95
N PHE A 2 -55.27 0.64 -48.76
CA PHE A 2 -54.05 1.31 -48.24
C PHE A 2 -53.53 0.44 -47.07
N ARG A 3 -52.30 -0.06 -47.19
CA ARG A 3 -51.56 -0.74 -46.13
C ARG A 3 -50.73 0.30 -45.34
N PRO A 4 -50.81 0.43 -44.00
CA PRO A 4 -49.93 1.25 -43.25
C PRO A 4 -48.63 0.48 -42.97
N LEU A 5 -47.51 1.13 -43.28
CA LEU A 5 -46.15 0.68 -42.99
C LEU A 5 -45.83 1.03 -41.54
N ALA A 6 -45.73 0.01 -40.67
CA ALA A 6 -45.35 0.20 -39.26
C ALA A 6 -43.82 0.37 -39.16
N LEU A 7 -43.38 1.57 -38.80
CA LEU A 7 -41.98 1.92 -38.54
C LEU A 7 -41.63 1.52 -37.10
N ALA A 8 -40.91 0.42 -36.94
CA ALA A 8 -40.39 -0.02 -35.59
C ALA A 8 -39.11 0.75 -35.28
N LEU A 9 -39.21 1.69 -34.33
CA LEU A 9 -38.09 2.44 -33.78
C LEU A 9 -37.39 1.58 -32.71
N ALA A 10 -36.26 0.98 -33.04
CA ALA A 10 -35.41 0.22 -32.09
C ALA A 10 -34.61 1.20 -31.22
N LEU A 11 -35.01 1.36 -29.96
CA LEU A 11 -34.29 2.14 -28.95
C LEU A 11 -33.12 1.30 -28.42
N ALA A 12 -31.92 1.52 -28.94
CA ALA A 12 -30.68 0.91 -28.43
C ALA A 12 -30.33 1.55 -27.07
N ALA A 13 -30.60 0.87 -25.98
CA ALA A 13 -30.17 1.25 -24.65
C ALA A 13 -28.66 1.00 -24.53
N SER A 14 -27.86 2.05 -24.68
CA SER A 14 -26.43 2.04 -24.41
C SER A 14 -26.20 1.93 -22.89
N THR A 15 -26.00 0.72 -22.39
CA THR A 15 -25.53 0.47 -21.01
C THR A 15 -24.06 0.94 -20.95
N ALA A 16 -23.84 2.16 -20.53
CA ALA A 16 -22.52 2.65 -20.18
C ALA A 16 -22.02 1.87 -18.95
N CYS A 17 -21.15 0.88 -19.19
CA CYS A 17 -20.39 0.20 -18.15
C CYS A 17 -19.47 1.23 -17.51
N SER A 18 -19.89 1.87 -16.44
CA SER A 18 -19.02 2.72 -15.62
C SER A 18 -18.03 1.82 -14.91
N LEU A 19 -16.83 1.67 -15.48
CA LEU A 19 -15.69 1.08 -14.78
C LEU A 19 -15.46 1.90 -13.50
N PRO A 20 -15.34 1.26 -12.32
CA PRO A 20 -15.00 1.98 -11.11
C PRO A 20 -13.63 2.64 -11.34
N ALA A 21 -13.61 3.98 -11.36
CA ALA A 21 -12.36 4.72 -11.34
C ALA A 21 -11.67 4.39 -10.02
N HIS A 22 -10.70 3.51 -10.03
CA HIS A 22 -9.83 3.28 -8.89
C HIS A 22 -9.14 4.61 -8.62
N ALA A 23 -9.48 5.25 -7.51
CA ALA A 23 -8.79 6.45 -7.08
C ALA A 23 -7.31 6.09 -6.95
N ARG A 24 -6.45 6.71 -7.77
CA ARG A 24 -5.00 6.47 -7.72
C ARG A 24 -4.53 6.81 -6.31
N ASP A 25 -3.73 5.93 -5.73
CA ASP A 25 -3.12 6.13 -4.43
C ASP A 25 -2.43 7.50 -4.37
N ILE A 26 -2.56 8.18 -3.22
CA ILE A 26 -1.86 9.43 -2.95
C ILE A 26 -0.37 9.14 -2.75
N VAL A 27 -0.06 8.04 -2.08
CA VAL A 27 1.29 7.52 -1.86
C VAL A 27 1.29 6.04 -2.19
N THR A 28 2.24 5.60 -3.01
CA THR A 28 2.49 4.18 -3.19
C THR A 28 3.42 3.67 -2.10
N LEU A 29 3.15 2.46 -1.59
CA LEU A 29 3.98 1.76 -0.63
C LEU A 29 4.55 0.51 -1.32
N GLY A 30 5.84 0.28 -1.19
CA GLY A 30 6.49 -0.97 -1.58
C GLY A 30 7.53 -1.37 -0.55
N VAL A 31 7.87 -2.63 -0.48
CA VAL A 31 8.96 -3.14 0.38
C VAL A 31 10.18 -3.43 -0.50
N VAL A 32 11.34 -2.94 -0.08
CA VAL A 32 12.61 -3.13 -0.77
C VAL A 32 13.50 -4.03 0.08
N ASP A 33 14.05 -5.06 -0.52
CA ASP A 33 15.16 -5.82 0.03
C ASP A 33 16.45 -5.05 -0.24
N ARG A 34 17.09 -4.56 0.80
CA ARG A 34 18.28 -3.69 0.70
C ARG A 34 19.55 -4.47 0.39
N ASP A 35 19.57 -5.76 0.59
CA ASP A 35 20.72 -6.61 0.31
C ASP A 35 20.78 -7.01 -1.17
N SER A 36 19.64 -7.21 -1.80
CA SER A 36 19.52 -7.41 -3.26
C SER A 36 19.28 -6.12 -4.05
N GLY A 37 18.81 -5.05 -3.39
CA GLY A 37 18.38 -3.81 -4.03
C GLY A 37 17.04 -3.90 -4.76
N GLN A 38 16.34 -5.02 -4.66
CA GLN A 38 15.11 -5.26 -5.41
C GLN A 38 13.87 -4.88 -4.59
N THR A 39 12.87 -4.33 -5.26
CA THR A 39 11.53 -4.21 -4.68
C THR A 39 10.90 -5.59 -4.65
N LEU A 40 10.39 -6.00 -3.50
CA LEU A 40 9.72 -7.29 -3.34
C LEU A 40 8.44 -7.32 -4.19
N PRO A 41 8.23 -8.36 -4.99
CA PRO A 41 6.98 -8.54 -5.70
C PRO A 41 5.80 -8.64 -4.73
N GLU A 42 4.68 -8.02 -5.08
CA GLU A 42 3.44 -8.12 -4.33
C GLU A 42 2.50 -9.14 -4.96
N TYR A 43 1.99 -10.05 -4.15
CA TYR A 43 1.05 -11.09 -4.54
C TYR A 43 -0.34 -10.74 -3.98
N PRO A 44 -1.32 -10.44 -4.84
CA PRO A 44 -2.70 -10.20 -4.39
C PRO A 44 -3.34 -11.52 -3.94
N PHE A 45 -3.78 -11.57 -2.70
CA PHE A 45 -4.46 -12.75 -2.16
C PHE A 45 -5.52 -12.34 -1.15
N ARG A 46 -6.77 -12.80 -1.36
CA ARG A 46 -7.96 -12.50 -0.51
C ARG A 46 -8.12 -11.00 -0.19
N GLY A 47 -7.91 -10.14 -1.19
CA GLY A 47 -8.05 -8.69 -1.05
C GLY A 47 -6.91 -8.01 -0.29
N GLN A 48 -5.82 -8.70 -0.03
CA GLN A 48 -4.60 -8.20 0.61
C GLN A 48 -3.41 -8.35 -0.34
N HIS A 49 -2.37 -7.55 -0.13
CA HIS A 49 -1.10 -7.63 -0.84
C HIS A 49 -0.05 -8.27 0.06
N TRP A 50 0.66 -9.25 -0.46
CA TRP A 50 1.67 -10.01 0.26
C TRP A 50 3.03 -9.92 -0.43
N GLY A 51 4.09 -9.78 0.35
CA GLY A 51 5.47 -9.85 -0.13
C GLY A 51 6.23 -10.97 0.56
N ALA A 52 7.14 -11.62 -0.15
CA ALA A 52 8.02 -12.63 0.43
C ALA A 52 9.27 -11.99 1.01
N GLY A 53 9.51 -12.17 2.32
CA GLY A 53 10.74 -11.76 2.99
C GLY A 53 11.74 -12.91 3.11
N ALA A 54 13.03 -12.57 3.19
CA ALA A 54 14.10 -13.53 3.48
C ALA A 54 14.69 -13.25 4.86
N PRO A 55 14.66 -14.20 5.82
CA PRO A 55 15.26 -14.02 7.14
C PRO A 55 16.71 -13.54 7.03
N GLY A 56 17.10 -12.59 7.86
CA GLY A 56 18.43 -11.99 7.88
C GLY A 56 18.65 -10.85 6.90
N HIS A 57 17.82 -10.68 5.87
CA HIS A 57 17.93 -9.58 4.90
C HIS A 57 17.46 -8.26 5.50
N ARG A 58 18.19 -7.18 5.19
CA ARG A 58 17.80 -5.81 5.52
C ARG A 58 16.72 -5.34 4.56
N ARG A 59 15.76 -4.57 5.06
CA ARG A 59 14.66 -4.06 4.24
C ARG A 59 14.39 -2.59 4.45
N ALA A 60 13.64 -1.99 3.54
CA ALA A 60 13.11 -0.64 3.65
C ALA A 60 11.67 -0.59 3.15
N GLY A 61 10.87 0.33 3.72
CA GLY A 61 9.62 0.75 3.12
C GLY A 61 9.92 1.87 2.11
N ARG A 62 9.65 1.65 0.82
CA ARG A 62 9.71 2.69 -0.20
C ARG A 62 8.34 3.33 -0.30
N VAL A 63 8.28 4.64 -0.06
CA VAL A 63 7.08 5.45 -0.17
C VAL A 63 7.26 6.50 -1.24
N THR A 64 6.30 6.62 -2.17
CA THR A 64 6.38 7.59 -3.27
C THR A 64 5.12 8.43 -3.31
N ASN A 65 5.26 9.74 -3.14
CA ASN A 65 4.18 10.69 -3.30
C ASN A 65 3.82 10.82 -4.79
N THR A 66 2.57 10.55 -5.15
CA THR A 66 2.07 10.64 -6.53
C THR A 66 1.32 11.95 -6.81
N ARG A 67 1.46 12.94 -5.93
CA ARG A 67 0.73 14.22 -5.98
C ARG A 67 1.66 15.42 -6.12
N ARG A 68 1.06 16.55 -6.49
CA ARG A 68 1.75 17.83 -6.63
C ARG A 68 1.87 18.62 -5.31
N GLU A 69 1.23 18.15 -4.28
CA GLU A 69 1.29 18.73 -2.93
C GLU A 69 2.14 17.88 -2.00
N ARG A 70 2.61 18.51 -0.91
CA ARG A 70 3.28 17.78 0.18
C ARG A 70 2.28 16.85 0.87
N VAL A 71 2.77 15.71 1.30
CA VAL A 71 1.99 14.73 2.07
C VAL A 71 2.77 14.30 3.30
N LEU A 72 2.04 13.98 4.38
CA LEU A 72 2.61 13.35 5.57
C LEU A 72 2.28 11.86 5.52
N VAL A 73 3.30 11.04 5.68
CA VAL A 73 3.21 9.56 5.72
C VAL A 73 3.58 9.08 7.12
N VAL A 74 2.62 8.52 7.84
CA VAL A 74 2.86 7.82 9.11
C VAL A 74 3.09 6.35 8.76
N LEU A 75 4.34 5.89 8.87
CA LEU A 75 4.74 4.51 8.58
C LEU A 75 4.68 3.65 9.83
N SER A 76 4.01 2.51 9.71
CA SER A 76 3.95 1.45 10.71
C SER A 76 4.65 0.20 10.19
N VAL A 77 5.51 -0.39 11.00
CA VAL A 77 6.17 -1.67 10.73
C VAL A 77 5.87 -2.58 11.93
N ASP A 78 5.18 -3.69 11.69
CA ASP A 78 4.72 -4.62 12.72
C ASP A 78 3.91 -3.94 13.84
N GLY A 79 3.06 -2.98 13.45
CA GLY A 79 2.28 -2.21 14.42
C GLY A 79 3.08 -1.18 15.22
N VAL A 80 4.35 -0.92 14.85
CA VAL A 80 5.22 0.05 15.52
C VAL A 80 5.51 1.23 14.58
N ASN A 81 5.29 2.44 15.06
CA ASN A 81 5.59 3.66 14.31
C ASN A 81 7.10 3.80 14.06
N ALA A 82 7.50 4.02 12.81
CA ALA A 82 8.90 4.11 12.41
C ALA A 82 9.65 5.33 12.96
N VAL A 83 8.94 6.39 13.37
CA VAL A 83 9.53 7.61 13.93
C VAL A 83 9.61 7.53 15.45
N SER A 84 8.51 7.19 16.12
CA SER A 84 8.43 7.25 17.59
C SER A 84 8.78 5.94 18.30
N GLY A 85 8.76 4.79 17.61
CA GLY A 85 8.93 3.46 18.21
C GLY A 85 7.76 3.01 19.09
N GLN A 86 6.69 3.81 19.18
CA GLN A 86 5.47 3.49 19.95
C GLN A 86 4.53 2.62 19.10
N THR A 87 3.51 2.03 19.73
CA THR A 87 2.40 1.41 18.99
C THR A 87 1.84 2.42 18.01
N ALA A 88 1.74 2.03 16.74
CA ALA A 88 1.42 2.94 15.66
C ALA A 88 -0.02 3.46 15.74
N ALA A 89 -0.18 4.76 15.59
CA ALA A 89 -1.46 5.43 15.44
C ALA A 89 -1.37 6.50 14.34
N PRO A 90 -2.41 6.69 13.51
CA PRO A 90 -2.38 7.67 12.42
C PRO A 90 -2.11 9.11 12.88
N SER A 91 -2.44 9.45 14.13
CA SER A 91 -2.24 10.80 14.69
C SER A 91 -0.78 11.14 15.02
N GLN A 92 0.13 10.15 15.01
CA GLN A 92 1.53 10.34 15.40
C GLN A 92 2.36 11.05 14.31
N ALA A 93 3.62 11.37 14.66
CA ALA A 93 4.61 11.89 13.73
C ALA A 93 4.91 10.89 12.59
N GLY A 94 5.30 11.42 11.44
CA GLY A 94 5.65 10.66 10.25
C GLY A 94 6.66 11.43 9.38
N TYR A 95 6.83 10.97 8.16
CA TYR A 95 7.71 11.56 7.16
C TYR A 95 6.91 12.47 6.23
N VAL A 96 7.43 13.66 5.96
CA VAL A 96 6.83 14.58 4.99
C VAL A 96 7.54 14.41 3.66
N LEU A 97 6.76 14.09 2.62
CA LEU A 97 7.26 13.96 1.24
C LEU A 97 6.83 15.18 0.44
N GLY A 98 7.78 15.77 -0.29
CA GLY A 98 7.51 16.78 -1.30
C GLY A 98 6.72 16.23 -2.49
N PRO A 99 6.32 17.10 -3.45
CA PRO A 99 5.67 16.67 -4.68
C PRO A 99 6.53 15.65 -5.44
N TRP A 100 5.94 14.51 -5.80
CA TRP A 100 6.58 13.43 -6.58
C TRP A 100 7.82 12.83 -5.94
N GLU A 101 8.08 13.12 -4.67
CA GLU A 101 9.22 12.61 -3.94
C GLU A 101 9.03 11.12 -3.60
N SER A 102 10.14 10.39 -3.69
CA SER A 102 10.27 9.01 -3.25
C SER A 102 11.32 8.92 -2.14
N ALA A 103 10.99 8.23 -1.06
CA ALA A 103 11.90 8.01 0.05
C ALA A 103 11.92 6.54 0.48
N GLU A 104 13.09 6.06 0.91
CA GLU A 104 13.26 4.76 1.54
C GLU A 104 13.45 4.92 3.04
N ILE A 105 12.54 4.33 3.80
CA ILE A 105 12.58 4.32 5.25
C ILE A 105 13.09 2.95 5.69
N ALA A 106 14.34 2.91 6.14
CA ALA A 106 15.09 1.67 6.34
C ALA A 106 15.19 1.21 7.80
N GLY A 107 14.56 1.93 8.75
CA GLY A 107 14.65 1.60 10.17
C GLY A 107 13.78 2.48 11.06
N TRP A 108 13.71 2.11 12.33
CA TRP A 108 13.12 2.96 13.37
C TRP A 108 14.05 4.09 13.73
N ARG A 109 13.55 5.32 13.81
CA ARG A 109 14.33 6.48 14.26
C ARG A 109 14.86 6.30 15.69
N LYS A 110 16.15 6.56 15.84
CA LYS A 110 16.82 6.61 17.15
C LYS A 110 17.19 8.06 17.51
N SER A 111 17.41 8.88 16.48
CA SER A 111 17.66 10.32 16.54
C SER A 111 17.32 10.95 15.20
N LEU A 112 17.64 12.24 15.00
CA LEU A 112 17.56 12.87 13.68
C LEU A 112 18.62 12.32 12.70
N ASP A 113 19.71 11.75 13.23
CA ASP A 113 20.83 11.28 12.43
C ASP A 113 20.85 9.76 12.23
N ASP A 114 20.24 8.98 13.16
CA ASP A 114 20.38 7.54 13.20
C ASP A 114 19.05 6.80 13.14
N ILE A 115 19.13 5.63 12.54
CA ILE A 115 18.07 4.60 12.59
C ILE A 115 18.59 3.30 13.19
N ALA A 116 17.68 2.45 13.66
CA ALA A 116 17.90 1.02 13.83
C ALA A 116 17.32 0.30 12.61
N GLN A 117 18.14 -0.37 11.83
CA GLN A 117 17.76 -1.01 10.58
C GLN A 117 16.58 -1.98 10.74
N PHE A 118 15.71 -2.04 9.75
CA PHE A 118 14.74 -3.13 9.61
C PHE A 118 15.42 -4.36 9.03
N VAL A 119 15.30 -5.48 9.73
CA VAL A 119 15.83 -6.78 9.29
C VAL A 119 14.73 -7.82 9.38
N PHE A 120 14.53 -8.62 8.36
CA PHE A 120 13.63 -9.76 8.46
C PHE A 120 14.17 -10.77 9.46
N THR A 121 13.33 -11.24 10.38
CA THR A 121 13.70 -12.21 11.42
C THR A 121 12.51 -13.08 11.77
N ASP A 122 12.75 -14.16 12.47
CA ASP A 122 11.66 -14.99 13.00
C ASP A 122 10.78 -14.20 13.97
N LEU A 123 9.51 -14.54 14.03
CA LEU A 123 8.51 -13.82 14.82
C LEU A 123 8.96 -13.57 16.29
N PRO A 124 9.47 -14.54 17.04
CA PRO A 124 9.86 -14.34 18.44
C PRO A 124 10.97 -13.28 18.61
N ASP A 125 11.84 -13.14 17.60
CA ASP A 125 12.96 -12.21 17.60
C ASP A 125 12.60 -10.84 17.02
N SER A 126 11.36 -10.66 16.53
CA SER A 126 10.89 -9.38 16.04
C SER A 126 10.86 -8.34 17.15
N TYR A 127 11.14 -7.09 16.78
CA TYR A 127 11.11 -5.98 17.75
C TYR A 127 9.73 -5.83 18.42
N ALA A 128 8.66 -6.03 17.66
CA ALA A 128 7.30 -5.97 18.18
C ALA A 128 7.03 -7.08 19.20
N ALA A 129 7.40 -8.33 18.92
CA ALA A 129 7.23 -9.44 19.86
C ALA A 129 8.06 -9.23 21.14
N ARG A 130 9.33 -8.86 21.02
CA ARG A 130 10.24 -8.60 22.15
C ARG A 130 9.83 -7.40 23.00
N THR A 131 9.00 -6.50 22.45
CA THR A 131 8.43 -5.37 23.19
C THR A 131 6.96 -5.58 23.59
N GLY A 132 6.50 -6.85 23.62
CA GLY A 132 5.17 -7.23 24.10
C GLY A 132 4.01 -6.89 23.16
N ARG A 133 4.27 -6.73 21.85
CA ARG A 133 3.30 -6.31 20.83
C ARG A 133 3.23 -7.26 19.62
N PRO A 134 3.14 -8.59 19.80
CA PRO A 134 3.24 -9.55 18.69
C PRO A 134 2.03 -9.54 17.74
N ALA A 135 0.89 -8.98 18.16
CA ALA A 135 -0.39 -9.11 17.43
C ALA A 135 -0.39 -8.52 16.01
N ASN A 136 0.53 -7.60 15.69
CA ASN A 136 0.59 -6.92 14.39
C ASN A 136 1.90 -7.21 13.63
N VAL A 137 2.60 -8.28 13.96
CA VAL A 137 3.80 -8.71 13.22
C VAL A 137 3.40 -9.18 11.83
N GLY A 138 4.27 -8.97 10.84
CA GLY A 138 4.03 -9.37 9.45
C GLY A 138 3.28 -8.34 8.61
N VAL A 139 3.22 -7.08 9.03
CA VAL A 139 2.56 -6.03 8.25
C VAL A 139 3.35 -4.71 8.23
N VAL A 140 3.44 -4.11 7.06
CA VAL A 140 3.89 -2.73 6.85
C VAL A 140 2.69 -1.93 6.40
N GLY A 141 2.43 -0.80 7.05
CA GLY A 141 1.28 0.04 6.71
C GLY A 141 1.63 1.52 6.70
N ILE A 142 0.92 2.28 5.90
CA ILE A 142 0.99 3.74 5.87
C ILE A 142 -0.38 4.37 6.10
N ALA A 143 -0.38 5.48 6.85
CA ALA A 143 -1.49 6.42 6.92
C ALA A 143 -1.04 7.74 6.32
N VAL A 144 -1.76 8.24 5.30
CA VAL A 144 -1.36 9.39 4.49
C VAL A 144 -2.29 10.57 4.75
N PHE A 145 -1.70 11.74 4.97
CA PHE A 145 -2.40 13.00 5.15
C PHE A 145 -1.93 14.03 4.13
N ARG A 146 -2.90 14.76 3.57
CA ARG A 146 -2.63 15.93 2.73
C ARG A 146 -2.37 17.14 3.62
N GLU A 147 -1.56 18.07 3.13
CA GLU A 147 -1.29 19.33 3.80
C GLU A 147 -2.46 20.29 3.63
N TYR A 148 -2.81 20.99 4.71
CA TYR A 148 -3.79 22.08 4.66
C TYR A 148 -3.22 23.19 3.78
N GLN A 149 -3.98 23.57 2.78
CA GLN A 149 -3.69 24.73 1.93
C GLN A 149 -4.75 25.80 2.22
N PRO A 150 -4.33 26.99 2.67
CA PRO A 150 -5.28 28.08 2.85
C PRO A 150 -5.96 28.38 1.51
N PRO A 151 -7.26 28.74 1.53
CA PRO A 151 -7.95 29.16 0.32
C PRO A 151 -7.17 30.28 -0.36
N ARG A 152 -6.95 30.14 -1.68
CA ARG A 152 -6.37 31.25 -2.45
C ARG A 152 -7.31 32.43 -2.35
N PRO A 153 -6.82 33.66 -2.10
CA PRO A 153 -7.65 34.85 -2.17
C PRO A 153 -8.32 34.88 -3.55
N GLN A 154 -9.65 34.75 -3.58
CA GLN A 154 -10.37 35.00 -4.81
C GLN A 154 -10.29 36.49 -5.03
N TYR A 155 -9.70 36.89 -6.16
CA TYR A 155 -9.75 38.28 -6.60
C TYR A 155 -11.22 38.63 -6.74
N ALA A 156 -11.72 39.51 -5.87
CA ALA A 156 -13.10 39.95 -5.97
C ALA A 156 -13.30 40.63 -7.33
N PRO A 157 -14.26 40.20 -8.14
CA PRO A 157 -14.55 40.88 -9.39
C PRO A 157 -14.86 42.38 -9.10
N PRO A 158 -14.56 43.29 -10.02
CA PRO A 158 -14.96 44.68 -9.88
C PRO A 158 -16.45 44.81 -9.55
N LEU A 159 -16.83 45.76 -8.71
CA LEU A 159 -18.21 45.97 -8.21
C LEU A 159 -19.30 45.86 -9.26
N ALA A 160 -19.02 46.27 -10.51
CA ALA A 160 -19.95 46.18 -11.66
C ALA A 160 -20.30 44.72 -12.05
N ALA A 161 -19.48 43.75 -11.74
CA ALA A 161 -19.74 42.32 -12.01
C ALA A 161 -20.46 41.61 -10.85
N GLN A 162 -20.52 42.21 -9.67
CA GLN A 162 -21.19 41.63 -8.49
C GLN A 162 -22.71 41.77 -8.52
N GLU A 163 -23.25 42.76 -9.18
CA GLU A 163 -24.72 42.97 -9.30
C GLU A 163 -25.38 41.90 -10.17
N GLN A 164 -24.71 41.45 -11.24
CA GLN A 164 -25.24 40.40 -12.11
C GLN A 164 -25.13 38.99 -11.53
N ALA A 165 -24.24 38.76 -10.54
CA ALA A 165 -24.06 37.44 -9.93
C ALA A 165 -25.05 37.18 -8.77
N ARG A 166 -25.69 38.22 -8.23
CA ARG A 166 -26.61 38.04 -7.09
C ARG A 166 -27.98 37.50 -7.49
N ASP A 167 -28.41 37.72 -8.75
CA ASP A 167 -29.70 37.23 -9.22
C ASP A 167 -29.70 35.71 -9.58
N SER A 168 -28.55 35.09 -9.72
CA SER A 168 -28.44 33.68 -10.11
C SER A 168 -28.22 32.71 -8.94
N MET A 169 -27.91 33.21 -7.74
CA MET A 169 -27.57 32.37 -6.57
C MET A 169 -28.74 31.95 -5.66
N ALA A 170 -29.97 32.39 -5.98
CA ALA A 170 -31.12 32.15 -5.10
C ALA A 170 -31.81 30.78 -5.27
N LYS A 171 -31.22 29.83 -6.05
CA LYS A 171 -31.97 28.60 -6.45
C LYS A 171 -31.23 27.27 -6.35
N SER A 172 -30.27 27.12 -5.49
CA SER A 172 -29.73 25.74 -5.26
C SER A 172 -29.06 25.58 -3.90
N MET A 173 -29.85 25.21 -2.92
CA MET A 173 -29.33 24.52 -1.70
C MET A 173 -29.43 23.01 -1.93
N PRO A 174 -28.33 22.27 -1.90
CA PRO A 174 -28.37 20.82 -1.84
C PRO A 174 -28.62 20.37 -0.40
N ALA A 175 -29.52 19.40 -0.23
CA ALA A 175 -29.80 18.74 1.03
C ALA A 175 -28.59 17.92 1.51
N PRO A 176 -28.35 17.78 2.84
CA PRO A 176 -27.26 16.98 3.35
C PRO A 176 -27.51 15.48 3.15
N ALA A 177 -26.53 14.80 2.58
CA ALA A 177 -26.52 13.35 2.44
C ALA A 177 -26.24 12.65 3.79
N PRO A 178 -26.90 11.52 4.09
CA PRO A 178 -26.68 10.80 5.31
C PRO A 178 -25.30 10.10 5.35
N PRO A 179 -24.70 9.91 6.54
CA PRO A 179 -23.40 9.26 6.66
C PRO A 179 -23.53 7.76 6.41
N ALA A 180 -22.80 7.26 5.42
CA ALA A 180 -22.63 5.84 5.21
C ALA A 180 -21.68 5.26 6.27
N ALA A 181 -22.23 4.51 7.21
CA ALA A 181 -21.48 3.69 8.14
C ALA A 181 -20.95 2.45 7.41
N ALA A 182 -19.67 2.43 7.09
CA ALA A 182 -19.01 1.23 6.60
C ALA A 182 -18.34 0.51 7.77
N ASN A 183 -19.12 -0.32 8.47
CA ASN A 183 -18.58 -1.38 9.31
C ASN A 183 -18.14 -2.52 8.37
N ARG A 184 -16.85 -2.64 8.11
CA ARG A 184 -16.27 -3.87 7.58
C ARG A 184 -15.86 -4.73 8.76
N ALA A 185 -16.66 -5.71 9.10
CA ALA A 185 -16.24 -6.86 9.88
C ALA A 185 -15.10 -7.54 9.10
N MET A 186 -13.89 -7.55 9.68
CA MET A 186 -12.81 -8.38 9.18
C MET A 186 -13.16 -9.82 9.50
N ALA A 187 -13.40 -10.63 8.46
CA ALA A 187 -13.52 -12.07 8.60
C ALA A 187 -12.16 -12.58 9.10
N GLU A 188 -12.15 -13.17 10.29
CA GLU A 188 -11.06 -14.02 10.75
C GLU A 188 -11.04 -15.25 9.83
N ALA A 189 -10.12 -15.21 8.85
CA ALA A 189 -9.73 -16.41 8.14
C ALA A 189 -8.75 -17.16 9.05
N ASP A 190 -8.91 -18.49 9.15
CA ASP A 190 -7.95 -19.40 9.76
C ASP A 190 -6.54 -19.08 9.22
N ALA A 191 -5.84 -18.21 9.92
CA ALA A 191 -4.54 -17.75 9.51
C ALA A 191 -3.52 -18.77 10.04
N MET A 192 -2.74 -19.35 9.14
CA MET A 192 -1.50 -20.03 9.55
C MET A 192 -0.68 -19.04 10.39
N PRO A 193 -0.01 -19.53 11.45
CA PRO A 193 0.75 -18.65 12.32
C PRO A 193 1.82 -17.91 11.52
N GLN A 194 1.87 -16.59 11.68
CA GLN A 194 2.90 -15.73 11.11
C GLN A 194 4.28 -16.24 11.50
N GLN A 195 5.18 -16.40 10.53
CA GLN A 195 6.53 -16.92 10.76
C GLN A 195 7.57 -15.81 10.84
N LEU A 196 7.41 -14.76 10.03
CA LEU A 196 8.39 -13.72 9.83
C LEU A 196 7.95 -12.38 10.44
N GLY A 197 8.90 -11.69 11.08
CA GLY A 197 8.73 -10.36 11.63
C GLY A 197 9.89 -9.42 11.26
N THR A 198 9.91 -8.22 11.85
CA THR A 198 11.00 -7.26 11.69
C THR A 198 11.78 -7.12 12.97
N GLY A 199 13.07 -7.49 12.92
CA GLY A 199 14.05 -7.31 13.97
C GLY A 199 14.64 -5.91 14.00
N HIS A 200 15.12 -5.50 15.18
CA HIS A 200 15.88 -4.30 15.41
C HIS A 200 17.35 -4.57 15.02
N GLY A 201 17.73 -4.17 13.81
CA GLY A 201 19.07 -4.34 13.29
C GLY A 201 20.09 -3.36 13.86
N GLN A 202 21.23 -3.26 13.17
CA GLN A 202 22.32 -2.37 13.57
C GLN A 202 21.92 -0.89 13.44
N ARG A 203 22.63 -0.04 14.16
CA ARG A 203 22.48 1.41 13.99
C ARG A 203 23.13 1.84 12.68
N GLU A 204 22.43 2.67 11.94
CA GLU A 204 22.83 3.21 10.65
C GLU A 204 22.65 4.73 10.64
N TRP A 205 23.62 5.44 10.08
CA TRP A 205 23.52 6.88 9.87
C TRP A 205 22.56 7.16 8.71
N ALA A 206 21.49 7.89 8.99
CA ALA A 206 20.43 8.23 8.04
C ALA A 206 19.79 9.56 8.43
N PRO A 207 20.44 10.69 8.17
CA PRO A 207 20.01 11.99 8.66
C PRO A 207 18.70 12.43 8.03
N VAL A 208 17.88 13.14 8.83
CA VAL A 208 16.63 13.77 8.38
C VAL A 208 16.48 15.14 9.02
N GLY A 209 15.87 16.07 8.28
CA GLY A 209 15.46 17.37 8.81
C GLY A 209 14.09 17.32 9.46
N GLN A 210 13.81 18.31 10.30
CA GLN A 210 12.46 18.57 10.82
C GLN A 210 11.76 19.63 9.98
N THR A 211 10.46 19.45 9.77
CA THR A 211 9.62 20.42 9.07
C THR A 211 8.25 20.50 9.73
N SER A 212 7.59 21.64 9.60
CA SER A 212 6.20 21.78 10.01
C SER A 212 5.26 21.20 8.94
N PHE A 213 4.16 20.62 9.41
CA PHE A 213 3.10 20.10 8.56
C PHE A 213 1.75 20.25 9.23
N GLN A 214 0.83 20.96 8.57
CA GLN A 214 -0.54 21.10 9.04
C GLN A 214 -1.43 20.13 8.26
N ARG A 215 -2.01 19.15 8.95
CA ARG A 215 -2.91 18.19 8.32
C ARG A 215 -4.20 18.86 7.87
N MET A 216 -4.67 18.55 6.68
CA MET A 216 -5.95 19.01 6.15
C MET A 216 -7.13 18.42 6.92
N SER A 217 -6.96 17.24 7.53
CA SER A 217 -7.99 16.50 8.26
C SER A 217 -7.37 15.68 9.39
N THR A 218 -8.12 15.38 10.43
CA THR A 218 -7.73 14.46 11.49
C THR A 218 -7.77 12.99 11.05
N ARG A 219 -8.51 12.67 9.99
CA ARG A 219 -8.55 11.33 9.38
C ARG A 219 -7.60 11.25 8.20
N PRO A 220 -6.86 10.14 8.04
CA PRO A 220 -6.03 9.93 6.87
C PRO A 220 -6.89 9.84 5.61
N GLN A 221 -6.39 10.39 4.50
CA GLN A 221 -7.04 10.29 3.20
C GLN A 221 -6.75 8.96 2.49
N GLN A 222 -5.69 8.26 2.94
CA GLN A 222 -5.34 6.93 2.46
C GLN A 222 -4.78 6.12 3.61
N VAL A 223 -5.16 4.84 3.68
CA VAL A 223 -4.50 3.82 4.49
C VAL A 223 -4.20 2.65 3.56
N SER A 224 -2.94 2.30 3.44
CA SER A 224 -2.48 1.16 2.63
C SER A 224 -1.58 0.28 3.46
N GLN A 225 -1.58 -1.02 3.17
CA GLN A 225 -0.72 -1.98 3.86
C GLN A 225 -0.28 -3.09 2.93
N VAL A 226 0.91 -3.62 3.19
CA VAL A 226 1.48 -4.81 2.58
C VAL A 226 1.79 -5.80 3.70
N ARG A 227 1.26 -7.01 3.60
CA ARG A 227 1.63 -8.12 4.49
C ARG A 227 2.88 -8.79 3.97
N TYR A 228 3.60 -9.45 4.84
CA TYR A 228 4.77 -10.20 4.43
C TYR A 228 4.96 -11.42 5.31
N ASP A 229 5.51 -12.48 4.72
CA ASP A 229 5.97 -13.67 5.45
C ASP A 229 7.13 -14.33 4.70
N ASP A 230 7.66 -15.42 5.22
CA ASP A 230 8.63 -16.21 4.49
C ASP A 230 8.01 -16.95 3.30
N VAL A 231 8.86 -17.34 2.34
CA VAL A 231 8.42 -17.99 1.09
C VAL A 231 7.65 -19.28 1.37
N ASN A 232 8.08 -20.09 2.35
CA ASN A 232 7.44 -21.38 2.62
C ASN A 232 6.06 -21.19 3.22
N ALA A 233 5.90 -20.22 4.14
CA ALA A 233 4.62 -19.86 4.71
C ALA A 233 3.67 -19.35 3.62
N LEU A 234 4.13 -18.47 2.71
CA LEU A 234 3.32 -17.94 1.61
C LEU A 234 2.90 -19.02 0.60
N VAL A 235 3.77 -19.98 0.33
CA VAL A 235 3.44 -21.15 -0.51
C VAL A 235 2.42 -22.03 0.19
N ALA A 236 2.60 -22.31 1.47
CA ALA A 236 1.67 -23.12 2.25
C ALA A 236 0.28 -22.49 2.36
N MET A 237 0.21 -21.15 2.43
CA MET A 237 -1.06 -20.40 2.39
C MET A 237 -1.68 -20.31 0.98
N GLY A 238 -0.94 -20.71 -0.07
CA GLY A 238 -1.39 -20.57 -1.45
C GLY A 238 -1.33 -19.14 -2.01
N VAL A 239 -0.56 -18.27 -1.36
CA VAL A 239 -0.31 -16.88 -1.83
C VAL A 239 0.64 -16.90 -3.02
N MET A 240 1.67 -17.75 -2.95
CA MET A 240 2.66 -17.92 -4.00
C MET A 240 2.61 -19.34 -4.58
N PRO A 241 2.90 -19.51 -5.89
CA PRO A 241 3.16 -20.83 -6.41
C PRO A 241 4.40 -21.44 -5.74
N PRO A 242 4.45 -22.76 -5.55
CA PRO A 242 5.67 -23.38 -5.04
C PRO A 242 6.85 -22.99 -5.95
N PRO A 243 8.03 -22.71 -5.38
CA PRO A 243 9.21 -22.48 -6.19
C PRO A 243 9.35 -23.70 -7.12
N TYR A 244 9.55 -23.43 -8.41
CA TYR A 244 9.77 -24.49 -9.40
C TYR A 244 10.82 -25.45 -8.80
N ALA A 245 10.40 -26.65 -8.41
CA ALA A 245 11.35 -27.69 -8.08
C ALA A 245 12.20 -27.83 -9.35
N PRO A 246 13.49 -27.46 -9.33
CA PRO A 246 14.30 -27.77 -10.49
C PRO A 246 14.13 -29.26 -10.65
N TYR A 247 13.62 -29.69 -11.83
CA TYR A 247 13.58 -31.12 -12.18
C TYR A 247 14.79 -31.74 -11.52
N ALA A 248 14.57 -32.73 -10.61
CA ALA A 248 15.65 -33.31 -9.82
C ALA A 248 16.83 -33.47 -10.77
N ARG A 249 17.87 -32.65 -10.58
CA ARG A 249 19.03 -32.67 -11.48
C ARG A 249 19.74 -33.97 -11.15
N THR A 250 19.21 -35.06 -11.69
CA THR A 250 20.03 -36.21 -11.93
C THR A 250 21.14 -35.67 -12.83
N SER A 251 22.35 -35.57 -12.29
CA SER A 251 23.50 -35.10 -13.05
C SER A 251 23.49 -35.82 -14.38
N PRO A 252 23.52 -35.11 -15.53
CA PRO A 252 23.49 -35.73 -16.81
C PRO A 252 24.55 -36.85 -16.87
N ARG A 253 24.18 -38.08 -17.19
CA ARG A 253 25.10 -39.20 -17.34
C ARG A 253 25.37 -39.38 -18.82
N ALA A 254 26.64 -39.39 -19.18
CA ALA A 254 27.06 -39.59 -20.53
C ALA A 254 26.65 -40.98 -21.08
N PHE A 255 26.50 -41.96 -20.18
CA PHE A 255 26.14 -43.35 -20.50
C PHE A 255 24.98 -43.78 -19.61
N PRO A 256 23.72 -43.35 -19.90
CA PRO A 256 22.54 -43.87 -19.21
C PRO A 256 22.34 -45.33 -19.61
N GLN A 257 22.05 -46.20 -18.65
CA GLN A 257 21.70 -47.58 -18.94
C GLN A 257 20.27 -47.62 -19.50
N GLY A 258 20.08 -48.27 -20.67
CA GLY A 258 18.78 -48.49 -21.30
C GLY A 258 18.83 -48.37 -22.82
N PHE A 259 17.77 -48.84 -23.48
CA PHE A 259 17.57 -48.70 -24.91
C PHE A 259 16.84 -47.39 -25.22
N VAL A 260 17.00 -46.91 -26.47
CA VAL A 260 16.31 -45.70 -26.94
C VAL A 260 14.81 -45.96 -27.02
N ALA A 261 14.04 -45.16 -26.31
CA ALA A 261 12.58 -45.19 -26.40
C ALA A 261 12.07 -44.39 -27.62
N ASP A 262 10.97 -44.85 -28.21
CA ASP A 262 10.30 -44.08 -29.26
C ASP A 262 9.75 -42.77 -28.71
N PRO A 263 9.81 -41.68 -29.49
CA PRO A 263 9.20 -40.40 -29.06
C PRO A 263 7.66 -40.55 -28.99
N PRO A 264 7.01 -39.84 -28.03
CA PRO A 264 5.54 -39.86 -27.94
C PRO A 264 4.93 -39.37 -29.27
N ARG A 265 3.94 -40.11 -29.79
CA ARG A 265 3.16 -39.67 -30.93
C ARG A 265 2.23 -38.55 -30.52
N TRP A 266 2.31 -37.43 -31.20
CA TRP A 266 1.43 -36.27 -31.06
C TRP A 266 0.07 -36.56 -31.70
#